data_019d9206d2b3380f8cf6cc621d0aac47
#
_entry.id   019d9206d2b3380f8cf6cc621d0aac47
#
_cell.length_a   1.000
_cell.length_b   1.000
_cell.length_c   1.000
_cell.angle_alpha   90.00
_cell.angle_beta   90.00
_cell.angle_gamma   90.00
#
_symmetry.space_group_name_H-M   'P 1'
#
loop_
_entity.id
_entity.type
_entity.pdbx_description
1 polymer ?
#
loop_
_entity_poly.entity_id
_entity_poly.type
_entity_poly.pdbx_seq_one_letter_code
_entity_poly.pdbx_strand_id
1 'polypeptide(L)'
;MAGKKINLNLASVDNREMRLGSIISWDGSASELVEASKYEIRGQKKTEGGGCAGGRGTGCKLCELNMPFNQQTMCSHSIVGCQVGNIPDCILIEHSPIGCSAIHPRFNLGFRIGLMRRGKEAENIQIFSTNLLERDMVFGASDKLRQTIRDAWERFHPKAIFISMSCSTAIIGEDIESIAAEMEEEIGVTVIPLFCEGFRSKHWSTGFDISQHGVVRQIVNKNPKKQEDLINIVALWGTDYFTEMLKPLGLRVNYLIDMASYDELAQASEAAATATFCHTLGSYMATALEDEYGVPQVDAPQPYGFSGTDEWLRAIAKIMGKEDIVEDYIAREHARVLPKVEVLREKLKGIKGFVATGSSYAHGMISVIRELGIEVDGSIVFHHDPVYDSGTTNQNTLKHLVENYGEIDHFTVSKTQQFQFYGLLKRVNPDFIIIRHNGLAPLAAKIGIPAFAMGDEHFPVGYDGIVRVGEALIEILARKKFNQVLQRHVKLPYTDWWLSQKDPFILAKQPEILDDPVDMEEDKEAI
;
A
#
# COMPACT_ATOMS: atom_id res chain seq x y z
N MET A 1 -14.56 -17.82 -3.02
CA MET A 1 -15.09 -16.63 -3.72
C MET A 1 -14.25 -15.48 -3.27
N ALA A 2 -13.55 -14.87 -4.20
CA ALA A 2 -12.96 -13.56 -3.99
C ALA A 2 -14.06 -12.59 -3.53
N GLY A 3 -13.70 -11.50 -2.89
CA GLY A 3 -14.59 -10.57 -2.23
C GLY A 3 -15.86 -10.16 -2.97
N LYS A 4 -16.56 -9.19 -2.44
CA LYS A 4 -17.81 -8.67 -3.02
C LYS A 4 -17.57 -8.18 -4.46
N LYS A 5 -18.44 -8.57 -5.39
CA LYS A 5 -18.34 -8.19 -6.81
C LYS A 5 -18.28 -6.66 -6.96
N ILE A 6 -17.39 -6.19 -7.82
CA ILE A 6 -17.23 -4.76 -8.12
C ILE A 6 -18.42 -4.29 -8.97
N ASN A 7 -18.98 -3.13 -8.64
CA ASN A 7 -20.06 -2.50 -9.38
C ASN A 7 -19.61 -1.15 -9.94
N LEU A 8 -19.24 -1.12 -11.21
CA LEU A 8 -18.78 0.10 -11.89
C LEU A 8 -19.89 1.14 -12.16
N ASN A 9 -21.17 0.79 -11.99
CA ASN A 9 -22.27 1.73 -12.15
C ASN A 9 -22.40 2.70 -10.97
N LEU A 10 -21.81 2.38 -9.83
CA LEU A 10 -21.77 3.28 -8.68
C LEU A 10 -20.70 4.37 -8.89
N ALA A 11 -21.00 5.59 -8.48
CA ALA A 11 -20.05 6.71 -8.51
C ALA A 11 -18.91 6.51 -7.49
N SER A 12 -19.15 5.76 -6.44
CA SER A 12 -18.19 5.48 -5.37
C SER A 12 -18.07 3.99 -5.08
N VAL A 13 -16.98 3.59 -4.42
CA VAL A 13 -16.74 2.21 -4.00
C VAL A 13 -17.16 1.98 -2.54
N ASP A 14 -17.49 0.75 -2.19
CA ASP A 14 -17.47 0.30 -0.80
C ASP A 14 -16.06 0.47 -0.23
N ASN A 15 -15.95 0.82 1.05
CA ASN A 15 -14.65 0.87 1.68
C ASN A 15 -14.01 -0.53 1.74
N ARG A 16 -12.69 -0.55 1.88
CA ARG A 16 -11.91 -1.78 1.83
C ARG A 16 -12.28 -2.77 2.92
N GLU A 17 -12.61 -2.26 4.12
CA GLU A 17 -13.05 -3.07 5.25
C GLU A 17 -14.31 -3.88 4.91
N MET A 18 -15.24 -3.27 4.18
CA MET A 18 -16.49 -3.93 3.77
C MET A 18 -16.30 -4.87 2.59
N ARG A 19 -15.42 -4.50 1.65
CA ARG A 19 -15.18 -5.27 0.42
C ARG A 19 -14.35 -6.51 0.67
N LEU A 20 -13.28 -6.40 1.45
CA LEU A 20 -12.28 -7.46 1.68
C LEU A 20 -12.32 -8.05 3.09
N GLY A 21 -13.10 -7.48 4.01
CA GLY A 21 -13.07 -7.88 5.42
C GLY A 21 -11.76 -7.49 6.10
N SER A 22 -11.14 -6.37 5.69
CA SER A 22 -9.82 -5.96 6.17
C SER A 22 -9.75 -5.87 7.69
N ILE A 23 -8.75 -6.53 8.27
CA ILE A 23 -8.43 -6.54 9.69
C ILE A 23 -7.40 -5.45 9.95
N ILE A 24 -7.66 -4.59 10.94
CA ILE A 24 -6.82 -3.42 11.25
C ILE A 24 -6.17 -3.50 12.64
N SER A 25 -6.41 -4.58 13.37
CA SER A 25 -5.83 -4.82 14.69
C SER A 25 -5.70 -6.32 14.97
N TRP A 26 -4.49 -6.76 15.32
CA TRP A 26 -4.17 -8.14 15.68
C TRP A 26 -2.89 -8.18 16.52
N ASP A 27 -2.82 -9.09 17.48
CA ASP A 27 -1.60 -9.42 18.25
C ASP A 27 -1.55 -10.94 18.47
N GLY A 28 -0.62 -11.61 17.82
CA GLY A 28 -0.45 -13.06 17.89
C GLY A 28 0.60 -13.56 16.89
N SER A 29 0.57 -14.84 16.55
CA SER A 29 1.42 -15.38 15.51
C SER A 29 0.80 -15.22 14.11
N ALA A 30 1.62 -15.41 13.07
CA ALA A 30 1.16 -15.32 11.68
C ALA A 30 0.20 -16.46 11.34
N SER A 31 0.49 -17.69 11.74
CA SER A 31 -0.39 -18.85 11.49
C SER A 31 -1.75 -18.72 12.20
N GLU A 32 -1.76 -18.21 13.44
CA GLU A 32 -3.02 -17.91 14.14
C GLU A 32 -3.89 -16.91 13.37
N LEU A 33 -3.28 -15.88 12.77
CA LEU A 33 -4.01 -14.91 11.95
C LEU A 33 -4.57 -15.54 10.68
N VAL A 34 -3.79 -16.40 10.01
CA VAL A 34 -4.26 -17.16 8.83
C VAL A 34 -5.47 -18.02 9.18
N GLU A 35 -5.43 -18.74 10.31
CA GLU A 35 -6.56 -19.57 10.75
C GLU A 35 -7.77 -18.72 11.14
N ALA A 36 -7.58 -17.64 11.90
CA ALA A 36 -8.65 -16.74 12.29
C ALA A 36 -9.34 -16.08 11.10
N SER A 37 -8.58 -15.73 10.05
CA SER A 37 -9.10 -15.12 8.82
C SER A 37 -10.08 -16.04 8.04
N LYS A 38 -10.00 -17.34 8.20
CA LYS A 38 -10.93 -18.31 7.58
C LYS A 38 -12.38 -18.10 8.03
N TYR A 39 -12.59 -17.60 9.22
CA TYR A 39 -13.93 -17.32 9.75
C TYR A 39 -14.55 -16.06 9.15
N GLU A 40 -13.74 -15.04 8.89
CA GLU A 40 -14.19 -13.80 8.24
C GLU A 40 -14.60 -14.05 6.78
N ILE A 41 -13.85 -14.89 6.04
CA ILE A 41 -14.16 -15.24 4.64
C ILE A 41 -15.48 -16.02 4.54
N ARG A 42 -15.87 -16.80 5.56
CA ARG A 42 -17.08 -17.62 5.55
C ARG A 42 -18.37 -16.85 5.84
N GLY A 43 -18.31 -15.57 6.11
CA GLY A 43 -19.48 -14.72 6.31
C GLY A 43 -20.33 -15.14 7.51
N GLN A 44 -19.71 -15.44 8.64
CA GLN A 44 -20.47 -15.65 9.88
C GLN A 44 -21.27 -14.39 10.17
N LYS A 45 -22.60 -14.58 10.33
CA LYS A 45 -23.56 -13.53 10.62
C LYS A 45 -23.04 -12.64 11.73
N LYS A 46 -22.87 -11.36 11.42
CA LYS A 46 -22.82 -10.33 12.47
C LYS A 46 -24.06 -10.54 13.34
N THR A 47 -23.86 -10.84 14.61
CA THR A 47 -24.97 -10.80 15.57
C THR A 47 -25.57 -9.39 15.53
N GLU A 48 -26.90 -9.30 15.49
CA GLU A 48 -27.62 -8.03 15.56
C GLU A 48 -27.10 -7.24 16.77
N GLY A 49 -26.30 -6.21 16.51
CA GLY A 49 -25.63 -5.46 17.56
C GLY A 49 -24.19 -5.09 17.25
N GLY A 50 -23.64 -5.49 16.11
CA GLY A 50 -22.37 -4.97 15.58
C GLY A 50 -21.10 -5.34 16.36
N GLY A 51 -21.14 -6.34 17.23
CA GLY A 51 -19.99 -6.87 17.96
C GLY A 51 -19.64 -8.29 17.55
N CYS A 52 -18.38 -8.66 17.56
CA CYS A 52 -17.96 -10.05 17.59
C CYS A 52 -18.69 -10.76 18.74
N ALA A 53 -18.95 -12.07 18.63
CA ALA A 53 -19.66 -12.89 19.63
C ALA A 53 -19.00 -12.95 21.03
N GLY A 54 -17.85 -12.32 21.24
CA GLY A 54 -17.20 -12.05 22.51
C GLY A 54 -17.35 -10.57 22.85
N GLY A 55 -18.08 -10.26 23.90
CA GLY A 55 -18.42 -8.90 24.31
C GLY A 55 -17.25 -7.92 24.36
N ARG A 56 -17.56 -6.65 24.42
CA ARG A 56 -16.59 -5.56 24.55
C ARG A 56 -15.47 -5.95 25.53
N GLY A 57 -14.27 -6.06 25.04
CA GLY A 57 -13.07 -5.91 25.84
C GLY A 57 -12.17 -7.12 26.06
N THR A 58 -12.57 -8.36 25.83
CA THR A 58 -11.68 -9.48 26.16
C THR A 58 -11.66 -10.56 25.08
N GLY A 59 -10.67 -10.51 24.21
CA GLY A 59 -10.20 -11.68 23.50
C GLY A 59 -10.45 -11.80 22.01
N CYS A 60 -11.20 -10.90 21.35
CA CYS A 60 -11.29 -10.93 19.90
C CYS A 60 -10.06 -10.24 19.27
N LYS A 61 -9.10 -11.04 18.81
CA LYS A 61 -7.88 -10.52 18.16
C LYS A 61 -8.14 -9.87 16.81
N LEU A 62 -9.33 -10.10 16.19
CA LEU A 62 -9.72 -9.57 14.89
C LEU A 62 -10.46 -8.24 14.94
N CYS A 63 -10.95 -7.85 16.12
CA CYS A 63 -11.66 -6.59 16.29
C CYS A 63 -10.68 -5.42 16.38
N GLU A 64 -11.16 -4.24 15.96
CA GLU A 64 -10.44 -3.01 16.23
C GLU A 64 -10.34 -2.80 17.75
N LEU A 65 -9.13 -2.73 18.25
CA LEU A 65 -8.85 -2.39 19.63
C LEU A 65 -8.92 -0.88 19.80
N ASN A 66 -9.59 -0.43 20.87
CA ASN A 66 -9.64 0.99 21.19
C ASN A 66 -8.26 1.45 21.67
N MET A 67 -7.54 2.14 20.80
CA MET A 67 -6.18 2.61 21.05
C MET A 67 -6.17 4.14 21.16
N PRO A 68 -5.66 4.71 22.26
CA PRO A 68 -5.65 6.17 22.46
C PRO A 68 -4.66 6.89 21.57
N PHE A 69 -3.62 6.19 21.11
CA PHE A 69 -2.62 6.75 20.20
C PHE A 69 -2.94 6.37 18.77
N ASN A 70 -3.22 7.37 17.96
CA ASN A 70 -3.47 7.18 16.54
C ASN A 70 -2.49 8.04 15.74
N GLN A 71 -1.49 7.39 15.16
CA GLN A 71 -0.59 8.05 14.24
C GLN A 71 -0.86 7.54 12.83
N GLN A 72 -1.81 8.15 12.20
CA GLN A 72 -2.04 7.95 10.78
C GLN A 72 -1.37 9.07 10.01
N THR A 73 -0.56 8.70 9.03
CA THR A 73 0.19 9.67 8.21
C THR A 73 -0.56 10.09 6.96
N MET A 74 -1.56 9.32 6.54
CA MET A 74 -2.31 9.51 5.29
C MET A 74 -3.77 9.12 5.47
N CYS A 75 -4.65 9.67 4.63
CA CYS A 75 -6.05 9.27 4.48
C CYS A 75 -6.34 8.83 3.03
N SER A 76 -7.55 8.35 2.74
CA SER A 76 -7.94 7.94 1.38
C SER A 76 -7.80 9.08 0.36
N HIS A 77 -8.14 10.32 0.73
CA HIS A 77 -7.96 11.50 -0.12
C HIS A 77 -6.49 11.72 -0.51
N SER A 78 -5.56 11.63 0.46
CA SER A 78 -4.14 11.75 0.16
C SER A 78 -3.61 10.65 -0.76
N ILE A 79 -4.15 9.42 -0.64
CA ILE A 79 -3.76 8.31 -1.52
C ILE A 79 -4.28 8.54 -2.93
N VAL A 80 -5.50 9.03 -3.09
CA VAL A 80 -6.04 9.41 -4.41
C VAL A 80 -5.12 10.44 -5.06
N GLY A 81 -4.71 11.48 -4.33
CA GLY A 81 -3.76 12.47 -4.84
C GLY A 81 -2.43 11.87 -5.28
N CYS A 82 -1.90 10.90 -4.52
CA CYS A 82 -0.68 10.18 -4.89
C CYS A 82 -0.85 9.28 -6.11
N GLN A 83 -2.04 8.79 -6.40
CA GLN A 83 -2.30 7.90 -7.54
C GLN A 83 -2.57 8.70 -8.81
N VAL A 84 -3.67 9.44 -8.84
CA VAL A 84 -4.13 10.11 -10.07
C VAL A 84 -3.39 11.42 -10.35
N GLY A 85 -2.82 12.07 -9.33
CA GLY A 85 -1.95 13.23 -9.52
C GLY A 85 -0.61 12.91 -10.21
N ASN A 86 -0.27 11.62 -10.34
CA ASN A 86 0.92 11.13 -11.02
C ASN A 86 0.63 10.61 -12.45
N ILE A 87 -0.48 10.99 -13.06
CA ILE A 87 -0.81 10.69 -14.46
C ILE A 87 -0.40 11.89 -15.31
N PRO A 88 0.61 11.78 -16.21
CA PRO A 88 1.29 12.94 -16.79
C PRO A 88 0.40 13.83 -17.66
N ASP A 89 -0.52 13.28 -18.42
CA ASP A 89 -1.40 14.01 -19.34
C ASP A 89 -2.82 14.27 -18.79
N CYS A 90 -2.99 14.13 -17.46
CA CYS A 90 -4.22 14.40 -16.74
C CYS A 90 -4.00 15.44 -15.62
N ILE A 91 -5.07 16.03 -15.13
CA ILE A 91 -5.05 16.97 -14.02
C ILE A 91 -5.89 16.44 -12.87
N LEU A 92 -5.40 16.60 -11.65
CA LEU A 92 -6.19 16.42 -10.44
C LEU A 92 -6.60 17.78 -9.87
N ILE A 93 -7.90 17.97 -9.66
CA ILE A 93 -8.45 19.09 -8.89
C ILE A 93 -8.90 18.56 -7.52
N GLU A 94 -8.22 18.97 -6.48
CA GLU A 94 -8.60 18.67 -5.11
C GLU A 94 -9.65 19.69 -4.64
N HIS A 95 -10.90 19.24 -4.55
CA HIS A 95 -11.98 20.05 -4.05
C HIS A 95 -11.94 20.10 -2.53
N SER A 96 -11.04 20.96 -2.02
CA SER A 96 -10.59 20.94 -0.63
C SER A 96 -10.03 22.27 -0.16
N PRO A 97 -9.93 22.49 1.16
CA PRO A 97 -9.01 23.48 1.72
C PRO A 97 -7.57 23.17 1.35
N ILE A 98 -6.71 24.19 1.24
CA ILE A 98 -5.30 24.06 0.82
C ILE A 98 -4.51 23.07 1.68
N GLY A 99 -4.88 22.92 2.95
CA GLY A 99 -4.20 22.00 3.86
C GLY A 99 -4.24 20.53 3.43
N CYS A 100 -5.31 20.10 2.73
CA CYS A 100 -5.40 18.75 2.19
C CYS A 100 -4.41 18.53 1.04
N SER A 101 -4.20 19.57 0.21
CA SER A 101 -3.33 19.52 -0.98
C SER A 101 -1.85 19.74 -0.66
N ALA A 102 -1.52 20.35 0.46
CA ALA A 102 -0.17 20.81 0.81
C ALA A 102 0.90 19.71 0.90
N ILE A 103 0.47 18.45 1.01
CA ILE A 103 1.39 17.31 1.08
C ILE A 103 1.90 16.83 -0.28
N HIS A 104 1.17 17.09 -1.37
CA HIS A 104 1.45 16.49 -2.68
C HIS A 104 2.70 17.05 -3.39
N PRO A 105 3.10 18.31 -3.24
CA PRO A 105 4.32 18.83 -3.85
C PRO A 105 5.58 18.02 -3.54
N ARG A 106 5.62 17.32 -2.40
CA ARG A 106 6.74 16.44 -2.02
C ARG A 106 6.95 15.27 -2.97
N PHE A 107 5.91 14.85 -3.70
CA PHE A 107 5.97 13.73 -4.64
C PHE A 107 6.52 14.13 -6.01
N ASN A 108 6.63 15.44 -6.30
CA ASN A 108 7.03 15.93 -7.61
C ASN A 108 8.40 15.41 -8.07
N LEU A 109 9.38 15.35 -7.16
CA LEU A 109 10.70 14.84 -7.50
C LEU A 109 10.64 13.34 -7.84
N GLY A 110 9.94 12.55 -7.04
CA GLY A 110 9.75 11.11 -7.29
C GLY A 110 9.03 10.84 -8.61
N PHE A 111 8.00 11.62 -8.93
CA PHE A 111 7.27 11.57 -10.19
C PHE A 111 8.20 11.81 -11.39
N ARG A 112 8.97 12.89 -11.38
CA ARG A 112 9.92 13.21 -12.45
C ARG A 112 10.96 12.11 -12.65
N ILE A 113 11.56 11.62 -11.57
CA ILE A 113 12.54 10.52 -11.61
C ILE A 113 11.89 9.25 -12.18
N GLY A 114 10.68 8.94 -11.74
CA GLY A 114 9.93 7.76 -12.21
C GLY A 114 9.63 7.82 -13.71
N LEU A 115 9.18 8.96 -14.24
CA LEU A 115 8.99 9.16 -15.67
C LEU A 115 10.28 8.92 -16.45
N MET A 116 11.40 9.51 -15.99
CA MET A 116 12.71 9.30 -16.63
C MET A 116 13.14 7.83 -16.61
N ARG A 117 12.89 7.10 -15.53
CA ARG A 117 13.19 5.67 -15.43
C ARG A 117 12.34 4.81 -16.37
N ARG A 118 11.17 5.30 -16.77
CA ARG A 118 10.29 4.69 -17.77
C ARG A 118 10.57 5.21 -19.20
N GLY A 119 11.66 5.96 -19.39
CA GLY A 119 12.01 6.54 -20.69
C GLY A 119 11.07 7.64 -21.17
N LYS A 120 10.29 8.24 -20.25
CA LYS A 120 9.36 9.35 -20.53
C LYS A 120 10.01 10.70 -20.21
N GLU A 121 9.47 11.78 -20.81
CA GLU A 121 9.89 13.14 -20.48
C GLU A 121 9.57 13.47 -19.03
N ALA A 122 10.46 14.19 -18.36
CA ALA A 122 10.30 14.59 -16.98
C ALA A 122 9.37 15.80 -16.85
N GLU A 123 8.17 15.56 -16.37
CA GLU A 123 7.14 16.59 -16.14
C GLU A 123 6.92 16.84 -14.64
N ASN A 124 6.25 17.92 -14.30
CA ASN A 124 5.78 18.19 -12.95
C ASN A 124 4.38 17.61 -12.75
N ILE A 125 4.09 17.19 -11.51
CA ILE A 125 2.72 16.83 -11.12
C ILE A 125 1.78 18.01 -11.38
N GLN A 126 0.55 17.69 -11.83
CA GLN A 126 -0.49 18.68 -12.12
C GLN A 126 -1.66 18.50 -11.15
N ILE A 127 -1.48 19.03 -9.95
CA ILE A 127 -2.49 18.99 -8.89
C ILE A 127 -2.85 20.42 -8.50
N PHE A 128 -4.14 20.72 -8.57
CA PHE A 128 -4.71 22.01 -8.23
C PHE A 128 -5.67 21.87 -7.06
N SER A 129 -5.81 22.90 -6.24
CA SER A 129 -6.78 22.96 -5.16
C SER A 129 -7.78 24.07 -5.43
N THR A 130 -9.06 23.81 -5.17
CA THR A 130 -10.07 24.88 -5.12
C THR A 130 -9.81 25.86 -3.97
N ASN A 131 -8.92 25.53 -3.05
CA ASN A 131 -8.56 26.36 -1.91
C ASN A 131 -9.78 26.92 -1.16
N LEU A 132 -10.60 26.00 -0.64
CA LEU A 132 -11.84 26.32 0.05
C LEU A 132 -11.57 27.10 1.33
N LEU A 133 -12.37 28.14 1.56
CA LEU A 133 -12.36 28.99 2.73
C LEU A 133 -13.61 28.73 3.58
N GLU A 134 -13.64 29.26 4.80
CA GLU A 134 -14.79 29.14 5.71
C GLU A 134 -16.12 29.59 5.08
N ARG A 135 -16.12 30.67 4.29
CA ARG A 135 -17.30 31.14 3.58
C ARG A 135 -17.85 30.11 2.58
N ASP A 136 -16.94 29.36 1.93
CA ASP A 136 -17.32 28.34 0.94
C ASP A 136 -18.00 27.14 1.64
N MET A 137 -17.66 26.90 2.92
CA MET A 137 -18.35 25.90 3.75
C MET A 137 -19.77 26.29 4.13
N VAL A 138 -20.08 27.58 4.18
CA VAL A 138 -21.39 28.10 4.56
C VAL A 138 -22.31 28.28 3.35
N PHE A 139 -21.77 28.77 2.22
CA PHE A 139 -22.55 29.16 1.05
C PHE A 139 -22.47 28.16 -0.12
N GLY A 140 -21.65 27.10 0.02
CA GLY A 140 -21.37 26.16 -1.07
C GLY A 140 -20.17 26.58 -1.90
N ALA A 141 -19.58 25.60 -2.59
CA ALA A 141 -18.33 25.78 -3.34
C ALA A 141 -18.43 25.33 -4.82
N SER A 142 -19.62 24.99 -5.29
CA SER A 142 -19.86 24.44 -6.63
C SER A 142 -19.37 25.36 -7.76
N ASP A 143 -19.62 26.68 -7.67
CA ASP A 143 -19.17 27.64 -8.68
C ASP A 143 -17.65 27.77 -8.72
N LYS A 144 -17.02 27.67 -7.56
CA LYS A 144 -15.56 27.69 -7.44
C LYS A 144 -14.93 26.44 -8.08
N LEU A 145 -15.58 25.28 -7.93
CA LEU A 145 -15.16 24.06 -8.61
C LEU A 145 -15.27 24.18 -10.12
N ARG A 146 -16.42 24.63 -10.64
CA ARG A 146 -16.62 24.88 -12.08
C ARG A 146 -15.56 25.80 -12.65
N GLN A 147 -15.29 26.92 -11.97
CA GLN A 147 -14.28 27.87 -12.43
C GLN A 147 -12.87 27.24 -12.43
N THR A 148 -12.52 26.48 -11.38
CA THR A 148 -11.23 25.81 -11.32
C THR A 148 -11.05 24.79 -12.45
N ILE A 149 -12.13 24.07 -12.84
CA ILE A 149 -12.11 23.14 -13.96
C ILE A 149 -11.86 23.89 -15.29
N ARG A 150 -12.56 25.00 -15.53
CA ARG A 150 -12.34 25.84 -16.73
C ARG A 150 -10.92 26.36 -16.79
N ASP A 151 -10.42 26.94 -15.70
CA ASP A 151 -9.07 27.49 -15.61
C ASP A 151 -7.99 26.41 -15.87
N ALA A 152 -8.21 25.19 -15.37
CA ALA A 152 -7.31 24.07 -15.59
C ALA A 152 -7.34 23.60 -17.05
N TRP A 153 -8.52 23.47 -17.63
CA TRP A 153 -8.67 23.08 -19.02
C TRP A 153 -8.09 24.10 -19.99
N GLU A 154 -8.39 25.40 -19.82
CA GLU A 154 -7.89 26.47 -20.69
C GLU A 154 -6.35 26.61 -20.68
N ARG A 155 -5.73 26.34 -19.54
CA ARG A 155 -4.27 26.50 -19.39
C ARG A 155 -3.45 25.31 -19.83
N PHE A 156 -3.96 24.10 -19.64
CA PHE A 156 -3.16 22.89 -19.75
C PHE A 156 -3.68 21.90 -20.79
N HIS A 157 -4.92 22.01 -21.23
CA HIS A 157 -5.55 21.13 -22.22
C HIS A 157 -5.33 19.63 -21.90
N PRO A 158 -5.66 19.16 -20.68
CA PRO A 158 -5.47 17.77 -20.28
C PRO A 158 -6.36 16.82 -21.04
N LYS A 159 -5.99 15.53 -21.13
CA LYS A 159 -6.83 14.47 -21.68
C LYS A 159 -7.99 14.09 -20.78
N ALA A 160 -7.83 14.25 -19.45
CA ALA A 160 -8.89 14.09 -18.46
C ALA A 160 -8.63 14.94 -17.23
N ILE A 161 -9.70 15.24 -16.49
CA ILE A 161 -9.66 15.96 -15.21
C ILE A 161 -10.27 15.08 -14.13
N PHE A 162 -9.50 14.78 -13.07
CA PHE A 162 -10.01 14.13 -11.88
C PHE A 162 -10.42 15.18 -10.85
N ILE A 163 -11.53 14.92 -10.13
CA ILE A 163 -11.98 15.75 -9.01
C ILE A 163 -11.99 14.90 -7.76
N SER A 164 -11.18 15.22 -6.77
CA SER A 164 -11.18 14.52 -5.48
C SER A 164 -12.01 15.25 -4.45
N MET A 165 -12.98 14.55 -3.84
CA MET A 165 -13.84 15.05 -2.79
C MET A 165 -13.13 15.00 -1.43
N SER A 166 -13.01 16.13 -0.74
CA SER A 166 -12.51 16.21 0.62
C SER A 166 -13.56 15.90 1.69
N CYS A 167 -13.14 15.75 2.94
CA CYS A 167 -14.07 15.61 4.06
C CYS A 167 -15.00 16.82 4.20
N SER A 168 -14.49 18.04 4.01
CA SER A 168 -15.26 19.26 4.13
C SER A 168 -16.35 19.37 3.06
N THR A 169 -16.03 19.07 1.80
CA THR A 169 -16.99 19.10 0.70
C THR A 169 -18.04 18.00 0.81
N ALA A 170 -17.67 16.84 1.34
CA ALA A 170 -18.63 15.77 1.63
C ALA A 170 -19.62 16.14 2.75
N ILE A 171 -19.15 16.83 3.81
CA ILE A 171 -20.02 17.25 4.93
C ILE A 171 -21.04 18.30 4.49
N ILE A 172 -20.65 19.24 3.63
CA ILE A 172 -21.59 20.26 3.11
C ILE A 172 -22.47 19.73 1.97
N GLY A 173 -22.26 18.49 1.53
CA GLY A 173 -23.11 17.82 0.54
C GLY A 173 -22.91 18.31 -0.90
N GLU A 174 -21.69 18.69 -1.29
CA GLU A 174 -21.37 19.07 -2.67
C GLU A 174 -21.62 17.91 -3.64
N ASP A 175 -22.38 18.17 -4.69
CA ASP A 175 -22.68 17.21 -5.77
C ASP A 175 -21.61 17.28 -6.87
N ILE A 176 -20.46 16.69 -6.60
CA ILE A 176 -19.34 16.68 -7.56
C ILE A 176 -19.65 15.80 -8.78
N GLU A 177 -20.57 14.85 -8.70
CA GLU A 177 -20.94 13.99 -9.83
C GLU A 177 -21.72 14.77 -10.89
N SER A 178 -22.74 15.53 -10.49
CA SER A 178 -23.49 16.39 -11.40
C SER A 178 -22.62 17.49 -12.00
N ILE A 179 -21.72 18.09 -11.20
CA ILE A 179 -20.78 19.10 -11.68
C ILE A 179 -19.80 18.49 -12.70
N ALA A 180 -19.28 17.28 -12.44
CA ALA A 180 -18.38 16.60 -13.37
C ALA A 180 -19.08 16.36 -14.73
N ALA A 181 -20.32 15.87 -14.73
CA ALA A 181 -21.09 15.62 -15.95
C ALA A 181 -21.36 16.91 -16.74
N GLU A 182 -21.77 17.99 -16.04
CA GLU A 182 -21.99 19.32 -16.63
C GLU A 182 -20.69 19.85 -17.28
N MET A 183 -19.58 19.75 -16.57
CA MET A 183 -18.29 20.26 -17.07
C MET A 183 -17.73 19.42 -18.21
N GLU A 184 -17.91 18.10 -18.18
CA GLU A 184 -17.54 17.22 -19.29
C GLU A 184 -18.25 17.60 -20.59
N GLU A 185 -19.56 17.92 -20.50
CA GLU A 185 -20.33 18.41 -21.65
C GLU A 185 -19.84 19.79 -22.14
N GLU A 186 -19.47 20.68 -21.22
CA GLU A 186 -18.99 22.03 -21.53
C GLU A 186 -17.63 22.05 -22.22
N ILE A 187 -16.65 21.30 -21.67
CA ILE A 187 -15.25 21.39 -22.12
C ILE A 187 -14.83 20.28 -23.09
N GLY A 188 -15.63 19.22 -23.23
CA GLY A 188 -15.40 18.12 -24.18
C GLY A 188 -14.27 17.15 -23.81
N VAL A 189 -13.83 17.12 -22.54
CA VAL A 189 -12.88 16.12 -22.02
C VAL A 189 -13.46 15.43 -20.80
N THR A 190 -13.06 14.18 -20.56
CA THR A 190 -13.59 13.37 -19.45
C THR A 190 -13.29 14.01 -18.10
N VAL A 191 -14.33 14.17 -17.27
CA VAL A 191 -14.24 14.71 -15.91
C VAL A 191 -14.68 13.65 -14.90
N ILE A 192 -13.76 13.21 -14.03
CA ILE A 192 -13.88 12.01 -13.22
C ILE A 192 -14.04 12.37 -11.74
N PRO A 193 -15.25 12.24 -11.15
CA PRO A 193 -15.44 12.47 -9.71
C PRO A 193 -14.93 11.28 -8.89
N LEU A 194 -14.18 11.57 -7.82
CA LEU A 194 -13.62 10.60 -6.89
C LEU A 194 -14.07 10.89 -5.46
N PHE A 195 -14.88 10.00 -4.89
CA PHE A 195 -15.44 10.09 -3.55
C PHE A 195 -14.47 9.50 -2.53
N CYS A 196 -13.53 10.30 -2.07
CA CYS A 196 -12.37 9.86 -1.29
C CYS A 196 -12.22 10.52 0.07
N GLU A 197 -13.28 11.05 0.62
CA GLU A 197 -13.33 11.66 1.95
C GLU A 197 -12.72 10.75 3.04
N GLY A 198 -11.78 11.27 3.79
CA GLY A 198 -10.93 10.48 4.70
C GLY A 198 -11.66 9.81 5.86
N PHE A 199 -12.83 10.34 6.27
CA PHE A 199 -13.62 9.73 7.34
C PHE A 199 -14.48 8.54 6.88
N ARG A 200 -14.63 8.32 5.58
CA ARG A 200 -15.47 7.26 5.02
C ARG A 200 -14.90 5.87 5.24
N SER A 201 -13.58 5.74 5.33
CA SER A 201 -12.90 4.48 5.58
C SER A 201 -11.94 4.61 6.76
N LYS A 202 -11.87 3.57 7.59
CA LYS A 202 -10.84 3.43 8.64
C LYS A 202 -9.45 3.15 8.06
N HIS A 203 -9.39 2.95 6.76
CA HIS A 203 -8.27 2.38 6.05
C HIS A 203 -7.86 3.29 4.88
N TRP A 204 -6.71 3.93 5.01
CA TRP A 204 -6.21 4.85 3.98
C TRP A 204 -6.05 4.19 2.59
N SER A 205 -5.76 2.90 2.54
CA SER A 205 -5.58 2.17 1.27
C SER A 205 -6.87 2.00 0.44
N THR A 206 -8.05 2.34 0.98
CA THR A 206 -9.26 2.52 0.18
C THR A 206 -9.07 3.55 -0.94
N GLY A 207 -8.15 4.51 -0.78
CA GLY A 207 -7.81 5.48 -1.82
C GLY A 207 -7.28 4.85 -3.12
N PHE A 208 -6.58 3.70 -3.05
CA PHE A 208 -6.18 2.94 -4.24
C PHE A 208 -7.41 2.43 -5.00
N ASP A 209 -8.35 1.81 -4.28
CA ASP A 209 -9.58 1.27 -4.85
C ASP A 209 -10.40 2.38 -5.53
N ILE A 210 -10.49 3.57 -4.91
CA ILE A 210 -11.20 4.73 -5.45
C ILE A 210 -10.56 5.23 -6.74
N SER A 211 -9.24 5.39 -6.78
CA SER A 211 -8.51 5.81 -7.96
C SER A 211 -8.70 4.83 -9.11
N GLN A 212 -8.55 3.54 -8.83
CA GLN A 212 -8.71 2.46 -9.79
C GLN A 212 -10.16 2.39 -10.32
N HIS A 213 -11.14 2.60 -9.46
CA HIS A 213 -12.55 2.65 -9.85
C HIS A 213 -12.82 3.76 -10.87
N GLY A 214 -12.35 4.99 -10.59
CA GLY A 214 -12.51 6.11 -11.52
C GLY A 214 -11.89 5.82 -12.89
N VAL A 215 -10.68 5.25 -12.91
CA VAL A 215 -9.98 4.88 -14.15
C VAL A 215 -10.75 3.81 -14.92
N VAL A 216 -11.13 2.69 -14.28
CA VAL A 216 -11.84 1.60 -14.96
C VAL A 216 -13.22 2.04 -15.46
N ARG A 217 -13.92 2.84 -14.67
CA ARG A 217 -15.26 3.33 -15.02
C ARG A 217 -15.26 4.25 -16.22
N GLN A 218 -14.26 5.14 -16.36
CA GLN A 218 -14.35 6.27 -17.30
C GLN A 218 -13.22 6.37 -18.32
N ILE A 219 -12.06 5.75 -18.09
CA ILE A 219 -10.93 5.84 -19.02
C ILE A 219 -10.74 4.55 -19.82
N VAL A 220 -10.82 3.39 -19.16
CA VAL A 220 -10.56 2.10 -19.79
C VAL A 220 -11.46 1.88 -21.01
N ASN A 221 -10.85 1.46 -22.13
CA ASN A 221 -11.56 1.21 -23.39
C ASN A 221 -12.65 0.13 -23.22
N LYS A 222 -13.90 0.50 -23.50
CA LYS A 222 -15.06 -0.38 -23.37
C LYS A 222 -15.20 -1.39 -24.52
N ASN A 223 -14.46 -1.20 -25.63
CA ASN A 223 -14.48 -2.08 -26.80
C ASN A 223 -13.05 -2.53 -27.13
N PRO A 224 -12.42 -3.33 -26.26
CA PRO A 224 -10.99 -3.65 -26.39
C PRO A 224 -10.70 -4.55 -27.59
N LYS A 225 -9.54 -4.29 -28.21
CA LYS A 225 -8.91 -5.21 -29.16
C LYS A 225 -7.76 -5.90 -28.44
N LYS A 226 -7.89 -7.19 -28.17
CA LYS A 226 -6.88 -7.95 -27.43
C LYS A 226 -5.48 -7.87 -28.06
N GLN A 227 -4.48 -7.65 -27.22
CA GLN A 227 -3.06 -7.65 -27.53
C GLN A 227 -2.42 -8.82 -26.79
N GLU A 228 -2.10 -9.90 -27.52
CA GLU A 228 -1.67 -11.19 -26.96
C GLU A 228 -0.30 -11.12 -26.23
N ASP A 229 0.49 -10.09 -26.50
CA ASP A 229 1.81 -9.86 -25.90
C ASP A 229 1.81 -8.82 -24.79
N LEU A 230 0.66 -8.19 -24.51
CA LEU A 230 0.55 -7.13 -23.52
C LEU A 230 0.11 -7.66 -22.16
N ILE A 231 0.86 -7.34 -21.11
CA ILE A 231 0.51 -7.64 -19.71
C ILE A 231 0.42 -6.37 -18.89
N ASN A 232 -0.68 -6.21 -18.17
CA ASN A 232 -0.82 -5.14 -17.17
C ASN A 232 -0.03 -5.49 -15.91
N ILE A 233 0.73 -4.52 -15.40
CA ILE A 233 1.34 -4.57 -14.07
C ILE A 233 0.80 -3.40 -13.25
N VAL A 234 0.06 -3.69 -12.20
CA VAL A 234 -0.41 -2.66 -11.28
C VAL A 234 0.69 -2.37 -10.26
N ALA A 235 1.39 -1.26 -10.46
CA ALA A 235 2.56 -0.87 -9.69
C ALA A 235 2.48 0.59 -9.23
N LEU A 236 2.97 0.86 -8.03
CA LEU A 236 3.15 2.19 -7.46
C LEU A 236 4.54 2.74 -7.84
N TRP A 237 4.64 4.03 -8.21
CA TRP A 237 5.89 4.79 -8.28
C TRP A 237 6.92 4.43 -9.35
N GLY A 238 6.54 4.15 -10.54
CA GLY A 238 7.33 4.36 -11.75
C GLY A 238 8.70 3.68 -11.89
N THR A 239 9.14 2.82 -10.99
CA THR A 239 10.33 2.04 -11.22
C THR A 239 10.01 0.88 -12.16
N ASP A 240 10.78 0.76 -13.23
CA ASP A 240 10.62 -0.32 -14.19
C ASP A 240 11.45 -1.54 -13.78
N TYR A 241 10.81 -2.49 -13.10
CA TYR A 241 11.42 -3.77 -12.76
C TYR A 241 10.98 -4.92 -13.66
N PHE A 242 9.88 -4.75 -14.39
CA PHE A 242 9.21 -5.86 -15.05
C PHE A 242 9.48 -5.92 -16.56
N THR A 243 9.78 -4.81 -17.22
CA THR A 243 10.02 -4.79 -18.65
C THR A 243 11.17 -5.72 -19.02
N GLU A 244 12.34 -5.57 -18.40
CA GLU A 244 13.49 -6.45 -18.69
C GLU A 244 13.29 -7.88 -18.18
N MET A 245 12.51 -8.08 -17.11
CA MET A 245 12.17 -9.41 -16.58
C MET A 245 11.26 -10.19 -17.53
N LEU A 246 10.28 -9.52 -18.16
CA LEU A 246 9.28 -10.17 -19.01
C LEU A 246 9.65 -10.18 -20.50
N LYS A 247 10.63 -9.40 -20.91
CA LYS A 247 11.16 -9.34 -22.28
C LYS A 247 11.63 -10.70 -22.82
N PRO A 248 12.33 -11.59 -22.03
CA PRO A 248 12.70 -12.92 -22.52
C PRO A 248 11.51 -13.82 -22.86
N LEU A 249 10.33 -13.54 -22.30
CA LEU A 249 9.07 -14.21 -22.64
C LEU A 249 8.36 -13.56 -23.82
N GLY A 250 8.94 -12.52 -24.44
CA GLY A 250 8.35 -11.78 -25.56
C GLY A 250 7.16 -10.92 -25.16
N LEU A 251 7.09 -10.47 -23.88
CA LEU A 251 5.97 -9.69 -23.35
C LEU A 251 6.30 -8.22 -23.25
N ARG A 252 5.29 -7.38 -23.52
CA ARG A 252 5.31 -5.93 -23.29
C ARG A 252 4.53 -5.62 -22.00
N VAL A 253 5.03 -4.68 -21.22
CA VAL A 253 4.43 -4.28 -19.95
C VAL A 253 3.63 -2.99 -20.09
N ASN A 254 2.39 -3.00 -19.61
CA ASN A 254 1.56 -1.83 -19.44
C ASN A 254 1.44 -1.52 -17.93
N TYR A 255 2.15 -0.49 -17.48
CA TYR A 255 2.11 -0.09 -16.06
C TYR A 255 0.85 0.72 -15.72
N LEU A 256 0.18 0.36 -14.64
CA LEU A 256 -1.03 0.99 -14.11
C LEU A 256 -0.81 1.33 -12.61
N ILE A 257 -1.20 2.47 -12.06
CA ILE A 257 -1.84 3.67 -12.62
C ILE A 257 -0.82 4.78 -12.72
N ASP A 258 0.07 4.85 -11.72
CA ASP A 258 1.05 5.89 -11.57
C ASP A 258 1.95 6.00 -12.81
N MET A 259 2.12 7.23 -13.29
CA MET A 259 2.98 7.55 -14.43
C MET A 259 2.55 6.88 -15.74
N ALA A 260 1.39 6.24 -15.76
CA ALA A 260 0.73 5.85 -17.00
C ALA A 260 0.11 7.08 -17.65
N SER A 261 0.20 7.19 -18.97
CA SER A 261 -0.57 8.17 -19.74
C SER A 261 -2.03 7.75 -19.83
N TYR A 262 -2.90 8.67 -20.23
CA TYR A 262 -4.30 8.38 -20.51
C TYR A 262 -4.47 7.19 -21.47
N ASP A 263 -3.67 7.15 -22.53
CA ASP A 263 -3.74 6.08 -23.55
C ASP A 263 -3.27 4.72 -22.98
N GLU A 264 -2.24 4.72 -22.11
CA GLU A 264 -1.80 3.51 -21.40
C GLU A 264 -2.87 3.01 -20.42
N LEU A 265 -3.61 3.91 -19.78
CA LEU A 265 -4.76 3.53 -18.95
C LEU A 265 -5.92 3.00 -19.78
N ALA A 266 -6.20 3.64 -20.92
CA ALA A 266 -7.30 3.23 -21.80
C ALA A 266 -7.10 1.81 -22.36
N GLN A 267 -5.86 1.43 -22.71
CA GLN A 267 -5.56 0.09 -23.25
C GLN A 267 -5.56 -1.03 -22.18
N ALA A 268 -5.77 -0.73 -20.91
CA ALA A 268 -5.73 -1.73 -19.84
C ALA A 268 -6.65 -2.94 -20.09
N SER A 269 -7.83 -2.75 -20.69
CA SER A 269 -8.74 -3.81 -21.10
C SER A 269 -8.28 -4.64 -22.28
N GLU A 270 -7.29 -4.18 -23.02
CA GLU A 270 -6.74 -4.86 -24.20
C GLU A 270 -5.67 -5.90 -23.86
N ALA A 271 -5.11 -5.84 -22.66
CA ALA A 271 -4.07 -6.75 -22.22
C ALA A 271 -4.55 -8.20 -22.15
N ALA A 272 -3.62 -9.15 -22.32
CA ALA A 272 -3.88 -10.58 -22.23
C ALA A 272 -3.96 -11.06 -20.78
N ALA A 273 -3.30 -10.37 -19.83
CA ALA A 273 -3.36 -10.67 -18.40
C ALA A 273 -3.11 -9.43 -17.55
N THR A 274 -3.49 -9.50 -16.26
CA THR A 274 -3.14 -8.50 -15.24
C THR A 274 -2.41 -9.17 -14.08
N ALA A 275 -1.21 -8.68 -13.78
CA ALA A 275 -0.42 -9.10 -12.62
C ALA A 275 -0.30 -7.98 -11.59
N THR A 276 -0.20 -8.37 -10.32
CA THR A 276 0.07 -7.46 -9.20
C THR A 276 1.33 -7.91 -8.47
N PHE A 277 2.11 -6.98 -7.96
CA PHE A 277 3.21 -7.26 -7.03
C PHE A 277 2.87 -6.82 -5.60
N CYS A 278 1.71 -6.20 -5.43
CA CYS A 278 1.12 -5.86 -4.14
C CYS A 278 -0.41 -5.83 -4.26
N HIS A 279 -1.10 -6.72 -3.55
CA HIS A 279 -2.56 -6.78 -3.59
C HIS A 279 -3.23 -5.51 -3.05
N THR A 280 -2.61 -4.87 -2.04
CA THR A 280 -3.10 -3.60 -1.51
C THR A 280 -3.18 -2.53 -2.60
N LEU A 281 -2.21 -2.53 -3.52
CA LEU A 281 -2.10 -1.50 -4.57
C LEU A 281 -2.91 -1.84 -5.82
N GLY A 282 -3.18 -3.12 -6.10
CA GLY A 282 -3.65 -3.52 -7.42
C GLY A 282 -4.87 -4.43 -7.48
N SER A 283 -5.33 -4.98 -6.35
CA SER A 283 -6.40 -5.99 -6.37
C SER A 283 -7.72 -5.47 -6.92
N TYR A 284 -8.05 -4.19 -6.72
CA TYR A 284 -9.27 -3.61 -7.26
C TYR A 284 -9.24 -3.58 -8.79
N MET A 285 -8.17 -3.02 -9.35
CA MET A 285 -7.98 -2.89 -10.80
C MET A 285 -7.98 -4.29 -11.47
N ALA A 286 -7.22 -5.22 -10.93
CA ALA A 286 -7.15 -6.58 -11.48
C ALA A 286 -8.51 -7.27 -11.48
N THR A 287 -9.26 -7.20 -10.36
CA THR A 287 -10.61 -7.77 -10.27
C THR A 287 -11.59 -7.09 -11.22
N ALA A 288 -11.55 -5.76 -11.33
CA ALA A 288 -12.44 -5.02 -12.21
C ALA A 288 -12.18 -5.34 -13.69
N LEU A 289 -10.91 -5.45 -14.10
CA LEU A 289 -10.54 -5.81 -15.47
C LEU A 289 -10.94 -7.27 -15.81
N GLU A 290 -10.86 -8.18 -14.85
CA GLU A 290 -11.31 -9.56 -15.04
C GLU A 290 -12.84 -9.64 -15.14
N ASP A 291 -13.57 -9.01 -14.19
CA ASP A 291 -15.03 -9.06 -14.14
C ASP A 291 -15.73 -8.40 -15.34
N GLU A 292 -15.19 -7.26 -15.81
CA GLU A 292 -15.84 -6.44 -16.83
C GLU A 292 -15.30 -6.69 -18.25
N TYR A 293 -14.01 -7.02 -18.39
CA TYR A 293 -13.37 -7.16 -19.70
C TYR A 293 -12.75 -8.53 -19.97
N GLY A 294 -12.85 -9.45 -19.00
CA GLY A 294 -12.31 -10.80 -19.13
C GLY A 294 -10.77 -10.85 -19.24
N VAL A 295 -10.07 -9.87 -18.67
CA VAL A 295 -8.61 -9.87 -18.57
C VAL A 295 -8.22 -10.71 -17.35
N PRO A 296 -7.67 -11.93 -17.51
CA PRO A 296 -7.43 -12.82 -16.39
C PRO A 296 -6.37 -12.27 -15.44
N GLN A 297 -6.55 -12.52 -14.15
CA GLN A 297 -5.54 -12.22 -13.13
C GLN A 297 -4.49 -13.33 -13.08
N VAL A 298 -3.24 -12.93 -12.87
CA VAL A 298 -2.16 -13.87 -12.57
C VAL A 298 -2.35 -14.44 -11.16
N ASP A 299 -2.75 -15.70 -11.05
CA ASP A 299 -3.02 -16.40 -9.79
C ASP A 299 -1.75 -17.08 -9.27
N ALA A 300 -0.87 -16.32 -8.67
CA ALA A 300 0.39 -16.77 -8.09
C ALA A 300 0.77 -15.89 -6.89
N PRO A 301 1.69 -16.36 -6.02
CA PRO A 301 2.35 -15.49 -5.06
C PRO A 301 3.02 -14.31 -5.77
N GLN A 302 3.31 -13.26 -5.03
CA GLN A 302 4.00 -12.10 -5.60
C GLN A 302 5.47 -12.45 -5.91
N PRO A 303 6.10 -11.76 -6.90
CA PRO A 303 7.43 -12.09 -7.39
C PRO A 303 8.55 -11.64 -6.43
N TYR A 304 8.51 -12.14 -5.21
CA TYR A 304 9.52 -11.90 -4.18
C TYR A 304 10.32 -13.17 -3.89
N GLY A 305 11.63 -13.04 -3.83
CA GLY A 305 12.52 -14.18 -3.63
C GLY A 305 12.60 -15.10 -4.85
N PHE A 306 13.25 -16.23 -4.70
CA PHE A 306 13.32 -17.26 -5.75
C PHE A 306 11.95 -17.92 -5.95
N SER A 307 11.37 -18.48 -4.87
CA SER A 307 10.12 -19.23 -4.96
C SER A 307 8.96 -18.38 -5.51
N GLY A 308 8.72 -17.19 -4.94
CA GLY A 308 7.64 -16.32 -5.41
C GLY A 308 7.83 -15.86 -6.85
N THR A 309 9.07 -15.57 -7.27
CA THR A 309 9.37 -15.16 -8.65
C THR A 309 9.16 -16.30 -9.63
N ASP A 310 9.60 -17.53 -9.29
CA ASP A 310 9.42 -18.71 -10.12
C ASP A 310 7.94 -19.02 -10.35
N GLU A 311 7.16 -19.06 -9.28
CA GLU A 311 5.72 -19.35 -9.36
C GLU A 311 4.96 -18.27 -10.15
N TRP A 312 5.34 -17.01 -9.95
CA TRP A 312 4.75 -15.88 -10.66
C TRP A 312 5.04 -15.93 -12.17
N LEU A 313 6.30 -16.22 -12.55
CA LEU A 313 6.69 -16.36 -13.95
C LEU A 313 5.99 -17.55 -14.61
N ARG A 314 5.88 -18.70 -13.94
CA ARG A 314 5.15 -19.87 -14.43
C ARG A 314 3.66 -19.58 -14.63
N ALA A 315 3.03 -18.85 -13.71
CA ALA A 315 1.63 -18.47 -13.83
C ALA A 315 1.40 -17.52 -15.02
N ILE A 316 2.29 -16.56 -15.24
CA ILE A 316 2.26 -15.70 -16.44
C ILE A 316 2.45 -16.54 -17.70
N ALA A 317 3.47 -17.38 -17.74
CA ALA A 317 3.76 -18.23 -18.91
C ALA A 317 2.57 -19.11 -19.30
N LYS A 318 1.89 -19.67 -18.31
CA LYS A 318 0.68 -20.48 -18.53
C LYS A 318 -0.46 -19.68 -19.17
N ILE A 319 -0.70 -18.43 -18.74
CA ILE A 319 -1.74 -17.57 -19.32
C ILE A 319 -1.34 -17.13 -20.73
N MET A 320 -0.06 -16.85 -20.95
CA MET A 320 0.49 -16.26 -22.17
C MET A 320 0.97 -17.31 -23.19
N GLY A 321 0.83 -18.61 -22.89
CA GLY A 321 1.30 -19.69 -23.77
C GLY A 321 2.81 -19.71 -23.96
N LYS A 322 3.59 -19.54 -22.86
CA LYS A 322 5.06 -19.46 -22.86
C LYS A 322 5.72 -20.52 -21.97
N GLU A 323 5.00 -21.62 -21.68
CA GLU A 323 5.48 -22.69 -20.80
C GLU A 323 6.74 -23.38 -21.33
N ASP A 324 6.92 -23.39 -22.64
CA ASP A 324 8.07 -24.01 -23.32
C ASP A 324 9.41 -23.29 -23.07
N ILE A 325 9.37 -22.00 -22.72
CA ILE A 325 10.59 -21.18 -22.54
C ILE A 325 10.82 -20.72 -21.11
N VAL A 326 9.82 -20.78 -20.24
CA VAL A 326 9.89 -20.21 -18.90
C VAL A 326 10.85 -20.97 -17.99
N GLU A 327 10.91 -22.31 -18.07
CA GLU A 327 11.80 -23.11 -17.22
C GLU A 327 13.28 -22.89 -17.53
N ASP A 328 13.63 -22.78 -18.81
CA ASP A 328 15.01 -22.46 -19.21
C ASP A 328 15.39 -21.04 -18.77
N TYR A 329 14.43 -20.11 -18.81
CA TYR A 329 14.64 -18.75 -18.32
C TYR A 329 14.88 -18.74 -16.81
N ILE A 330 14.04 -19.41 -16.02
CA ILE A 330 14.18 -19.53 -14.56
C ILE A 330 15.53 -20.15 -14.20
N ALA A 331 15.89 -21.29 -14.84
CA ALA A 331 17.15 -21.98 -14.56
C ALA A 331 18.38 -21.08 -14.83
N ARG A 332 18.35 -20.31 -15.90
CA ARG A 332 19.42 -19.36 -16.22
C ARG A 332 19.53 -18.23 -15.20
N GLU A 333 18.41 -17.68 -14.74
CA GLU A 333 18.41 -16.63 -13.74
C GLU A 333 18.87 -17.13 -12.36
N HIS A 334 18.47 -18.34 -11.97
CA HIS A 334 19.01 -18.99 -10.77
C HIS A 334 20.53 -19.16 -10.83
N ALA A 335 21.04 -19.70 -11.93
CA ALA A 335 22.48 -19.86 -12.13
C ALA A 335 23.25 -18.52 -12.05
N ARG A 336 22.64 -17.43 -12.52
CA ARG A 336 23.21 -16.08 -12.49
C ARG A 336 23.25 -15.44 -11.10
N VAL A 337 22.19 -15.65 -10.30
CA VAL A 337 21.94 -14.90 -9.06
C VAL A 337 22.37 -15.67 -7.82
N LEU A 338 22.16 -17.00 -7.79
CA LEU A 338 22.44 -17.83 -6.60
C LEU A 338 23.86 -17.66 -6.04
N PRO A 339 24.94 -17.63 -6.84
CA PRO A 339 26.30 -17.43 -6.29
C PRO A 339 26.46 -16.10 -5.52
N LYS A 340 25.77 -15.04 -5.95
CA LYS A 340 25.78 -13.74 -5.26
C LYS A 340 25.02 -13.82 -3.94
N VAL A 341 23.88 -14.51 -3.95
CA VAL A 341 23.04 -14.70 -2.75
C VAL A 341 23.78 -15.54 -1.69
N GLU A 342 24.53 -16.56 -2.08
CA GLU A 342 25.33 -17.35 -1.15
C GLU A 342 26.39 -16.52 -0.43
N VAL A 343 27.06 -15.62 -1.13
CA VAL A 343 28.02 -14.68 -0.52
C VAL A 343 27.32 -13.74 0.49
N LEU A 344 26.10 -13.31 0.18
CA LEU A 344 25.31 -12.47 1.08
C LEU A 344 24.82 -13.26 2.30
N ARG A 345 24.40 -14.51 2.14
CA ARG A 345 24.00 -15.41 3.23
C ARG A 345 25.10 -15.56 4.28
N GLU A 346 26.33 -15.81 3.85
CA GLU A 346 27.45 -15.93 4.77
C GLU A 346 27.73 -14.64 5.56
N LYS A 347 27.54 -13.47 4.93
CA LYS A 347 27.73 -12.17 5.59
C LYS A 347 26.59 -11.80 6.54
N LEU A 348 25.39 -12.31 6.30
CA LEU A 348 24.17 -11.99 7.05
C LEU A 348 23.76 -13.08 8.05
N LYS A 349 24.57 -14.12 8.19
CA LYS A 349 24.30 -15.25 9.07
C LYS A 349 24.18 -14.83 10.54
N GLY A 350 23.12 -15.30 11.21
CA GLY A 350 22.86 -15.03 12.63
C GLY A 350 22.31 -13.63 12.92
N ILE A 351 21.93 -12.89 11.89
CA ILE A 351 21.29 -11.58 12.02
C ILE A 351 19.78 -11.76 12.21
N LYS A 352 19.18 -10.91 13.05
CA LYS A 352 17.74 -10.85 13.29
C LYS A 352 17.13 -9.60 12.69
N GLY A 353 16.11 -9.77 11.85
CA GLY A 353 15.38 -8.70 11.19
C GLY A 353 13.99 -8.47 11.76
N PHE A 354 13.47 -7.27 11.56
CA PHE A 354 12.08 -6.91 11.81
C PHE A 354 11.54 -6.14 10.60
N VAL A 355 10.29 -6.41 10.20
CA VAL A 355 9.69 -5.74 9.03
C VAL A 355 8.46 -4.97 9.44
N ALA A 356 8.39 -3.69 9.05
CA ALA A 356 7.30 -2.76 9.34
C ALA A 356 6.85 -2.03 8.08
N THR A 357 5.84 -2.59 7.37
CA THR A 357 5.33 -2.01 6.13
C THR A 357 3.90 -2.47 5.83
N GLY A 358 3.37 -2.16 4.65
CA GLY A 358 2.08 -2.70 4.18
C GLY A 358 2.11 -4.21 4.08
N SER A 359 0.95 -4.89 4.22
CA SER A 359 0.86 -6.35 4.38
C SER A 359 1.62 -7.14 3.31
N SER A 360 1.24 -7.03 2.06
CA SER A 360 1.88 -7.77 0.97
C SER A 360 3.38 -7.49 0.85
N TYR A 361 3.79 -6.24 1.06
CA TYR A 361 5.21 -5.88 1.07
C TYR A 361 5.97 -6.53 2.22
N ALA A 362 5.37 -6.57 3.41
CA ALA A 362 5.98 -7.22 4.58
C ALA A 362 6.18 -8.71 4.32
N HIS A 363 5.14 -9.38 3.83
CA HIS A 363 5.19 -10.81 3.56
C HIS A 363 6.27 -11.15 2.54
N GLY A 364 6.30 -10.43 1.40
CA GLY A 364 7.31 -10.61 0.38
C GLY A 364 8.72 -10.26 0.86
N MET A 365 8.88 -9.17 1.63
CA MET A 365 10.16 -8.79 2.18
C MET A 365 10.70 -9.82 3.19
N ILE A 366 9.82 -10.38 4.04
CA ILE A 366 10.21 -11.44 4.97
C ILE A 366 10.67 -12.69 4.21
N SER A 367 9.98 -13.09 3.13
CA SER A 367 10.42 -14.20 2.27
C SER A 367 11.85 -13.96 1.75
N VAL A 368 12.11 -12.77 1.20
CA VAL A 368 13.43 -12.40 0.66
C VAL A 368 14.52 -12.44 1.71
N ILE A 369 14.30 -11.85 2.89
CA ILE A 369 15.36 -11.82 3.92
C ILE A 369 15.56 -13.19 4.58
N ARG A 370 14.54 -14.04 4.65
CA ARG A 370 14.71 -15.45 5.06
C ARG A 370 15.47 -16.27 4.03
N GLU A 371 15.31 -16.01 2.74
CA GLU A 371 16.17 -16.60 1.70
C GLU A 371 17.63 -16.15 1.83
N LEU A 372 17.88 -14.97 2.39
CA LEU A 372 19.24 -14.50 2.76
C LEU A 372 19.77 -15.10 4.08
N GLY A 373 19.03 -16.01 4.72
CA GLY A 373 19.44 -16.67 5.97
C GLY A 373 19.23 -15.81 7.23
N ILE A 374 18.42 -14.76 7.15
CA ILE A 374 18.11 -13.86 8.26
C ILE A 374 16.90 -14.39 9.04
N GLU A 375 16.99 -14.39 10.37
CA GLU A 375 15.89 -14.75 11.26
C GLU A 375 14.89 -13.60 11.37
N VAL A 376 13.57 -13.90 11.32
CA VAL A 376 12.51 -12.91 11.49
C VAL A 376 11.47 -13.45 12.46
N ASP A 377 11.51 -12.98 13.70
CA ASP A 377 10.60 -13.39 14.77
C ASP A 377 9.42 -12.41 14.95
N GLY A 378 9.50 -11.22 14.34
CA GLY A 378 8.49 -10.20 14.49
C GLY A 378 8.27 -9.34 13.26
N SER A 379 7.03 -8.89 13.10
CA SER A 379 6.61 -7.96 12.05
C SER A 379 5.41 -7.14 12.50
N ILE A 380 5.30 -5.92 12.02
CA ILE A 380 4.09 -5.10 12.12
C ILE A 380 3.61 -4.70 10.73
N VAL A 381 2.35 -5.03 10.42
CA VAL A 381 1.67 -4.61 9.19
C VAL A 381 0.51 -3.68 9.52
N PHE A 382 0.11 -2.86 8.57
CA PHE A 382 -0.89 -1.81 8.81
C PHE A 382 -2.32 -2.29 8.65
N HIS A 383 -2.51 -3.38 7.94
CA HIS A 383 -3.78 -4.07 7.73
C HIS A 383 -3.50 -5.51 7.29
N HIS A 384 -4.54 -6.32 7.32
CA HIS A 384 -4.55 -7.66 6.78
C HIS A 384 -5.86 -7.85 6.00
N ASP A 385 -5.76 -8.29 4.76
CA ASP A 385 -6.92 -8.55 3.89
C ASP A 385 -7.14 -10.06 3.79
N PRO A 386 -8.10 -10.67 4.51
CA PRO A 386 -8.31 -12.12 4.56
C PRO A 386 -8.39 -12.79 3.19
N VAL A 387 -8.94 -12.10 2.19
CA VAL A 387 -9.10 -12.62 0.82
C VAL A 387 -7.74 -12.86 0.16
N TYR A 388 -6.82 -11.92 0.27
CA TYR A 388 -5.53 -11.94 -0.43
C TYR A 388 -4.36 -12.38 0.43
N ASP A 389 -4.40 -12.12 1.74
CA ASP A 389 -3.27 -12.46 2.62
C ASP A 389 -3.39 -13.88 3.18
N SER A 390 -4.63 -14.38 3.41
CA SER A 390 -4.90 -15.68 4.03
C SER A 390 -5.90 -16.53 3.24
N GLY A 391 -6.31 -16.09 2.05
CA GLY A 391 -7.35 -16.74 1.26
C GLY A 391 -6.98 -18.10 0.67
N THR A 392 -7.88 -18.61 -0.14
CA THR A 392 -7.74 -19.92 -0.80
C THR A 392 -7.13 -19.84 -2.20
N THR A 393 -6.89 -18.64 -2.72
CA THR A 393 -6.22 -18.40 -4.00
C THR A 393 -4.71 -18.62 -3.87
N ASN A 394 -3.99 -18.81 -4.96
CA ASN A 394 -2.53 -18.87 -4.95
C ASN A 394 -1.89 -17.51 -4.66
N GLN A 395 -2.70 -16.44 -4.60
CA GLN A 395 -2.27 -15.08 -4.27
C GLN A 395 -2.13 -14.82 -2.75
N ASN A 396 -2.28 -15.84 -1.91
CA ASN A 396 -2.30 -15.73 -0.45
C ASN A 396 -0.91 -15.47 0.14
N THR A 397 -0.49 -14.24 0.27
CA THR A 397 0.88 -13.85 0.62
C THR A 397 1.32 -14.26 2.03
N LEU A 398 0.48 -14.10 3.06
CA LEU A 398 0.83 -14.49 4.43
C LEU A 398 0.82 -16.02 4.60
N LYS A 399 -0.18 -16.68 4.06
CA LYS A 399 -0.26 -18.14 4.12
C LYS A 399 0.93 -18.77 3.41
N HIS A 400 1.27 -18.30 2.20
CA HIS A 400 2.44 -18.75 1.45
C HIS A 400 3.74 -18.54 2.26
N LEU A 401 3.88 -17.40 2.91
CA LEU A 401 5.03 -17.11 3.76
C LEU A 401 5.15 -18.11 4.91
N VAL A 402 4.06 -18.37 5.65
CA VAL A 402 4.07 -19.31 6.78
C VAL A 402 4.37 -20.74 6.31
N GLU A 403 3.76 -21.18 5.23
CA GLU A 403 3.89 -22.56 4.70
C GLU A 403 5.31 -22.83 4.13
N ASN A 404 5.94 -21.85 3.48
CA ASN A 404 7.21 -22.07 2.78
C ASN A 404 8.44 -21.55 3.54
N TYR A 405 8.26 -20.57 4.42
CA TYR A 405 9.37 -19.90 5.11
C TYR A 405 9.29 -19.96 6.65
N GLY A 406 8.22 -20.54 7.20
CA GLY A 406 8.03 -20.78 8.62
C GLY A 406 7.28 -19.67 9.37
N GLU A 407 7.10 -19.90 10.67
CA GLU A 407 6.27 -19.06 11.56
C GLU A 407 6.90 -17.69 11.84
N ILE A 408 6.05 -16.73 12.20
CA ILE A 408 6.41 -15.43 12.78
C ILE A 408 5.65 -15.30 14.10
N ASP A 409 6.35 -15.49 15.21
CA ASP A 409 5.74 -15.58 16.55
C ASP A 409 5.10 -14.26 17.01
N HIS A 410 5.66 -13.12 16.59
CA HIS A 410 5.20 -11.78 16.93
C HIS A 410 4.71 -11.03 15.69
N PHE A 411 3.62 -11.52 15.09
CA PHE A 411 2.98 -10.87 13.96
C PHE A 411 1.87 -9.95 14.45
N THR A 412 1.97 -8.67 14.14
CA THR A 412 1.04 -7.65 14.61
C THR A 412 0.41 -6.91 13.44
N VAL A 413 -0.90 -6.72 13.50
CA VAL A 413 -1.61 -5.79 12.62
C VAL A 413 -1.96 -4.55 13.45
N SER A 414 -1.50 -3.37 13.02
CA SER A 414 -1.83 -2.11 13.69
C SER A 414 -1.68 -0.91 12.76
N LYS A 415 -2.77 -0.19 12.56
CA LYS A 415 -2.77 1.08 11.84
C LYS A 415 -2.21 2.25 12.67
N THR A 416 -2.20 2.13 14.00
CA THR A 416 -1.88 3.20 14.95
C THR A 416 -0.41 3.31 15.35
N GLN A 417 0.32 2.31 15.20
CA GLN A 417 1.74 2.03 15.02
C GLN A 417 2.79 2.48 16.05
N GLN A 418 2.92 3.74 16.47
CA GLN A 418 4.13 4.15 17.22
C GLN A 418 4.31 3.41 18.54
N PHE A 419 3.27 3.34 19.35
CA PHE A 419 3.31 2.66 20.62
C PHE A 419 3.52 1.15 20.44
N GLN A 420 2.76 0.55 19.52
CA GLN A 420 2.87 -0.86 19.18
C GLN A 420 4.25 -1.20 18.64
N PHE A 421 4.74 -0.38 17.73
CA PHE A 421 6.06 -0.54 17.11
C PHE A 421 7.18 -0.51 18.14
N TYR A 422 7.18 0.48 19.03
CA TYR A 422 8.17 0.57 20.09
C TYR A 422 8.14 -0.64 21.04
N GLY A 423 6.96 -1.04 21.48
CA GLY A 423 6.76 -2.22 22.35
C GLY A 423 7.24 -3.51 21.68
N LEU A 424 6.94 -3.68 20.39
CA LEU A 424 7.39 -4.84 19.62
C LEU A 424 8.90 -4.87 19.43
N LEU A 425 9.54 -3.74 19.13
CA LEU A 425 11.00 -3.68 19.01
C LEU A 425 11.70 -4.04 20.33
N LYS A 426 11.12 -3.66 21.46
CA LYS A 426 11.64 -4.10 22.77
C LYS A 426 11.41 -5.60 23.03
N ARG A 427 10.34 -6.17 22.54
CA ARG A 427 9.99 -7.59 22.68
C ARG A 427 10.89 -8.47 21.81
N VAL A 428 11.05 -8.11 20.53
CA VAL A 428 11.79 -8.89 19.53
C VAL A 428 13.29 -8.62 19.58
N ASN A 429 13.70 -7.40 19.90
CA ASN A 429 15.09 -6.93 19.95
C ASN A 429 15.89 -7.27 18.67
N PRO A 430 15.47 -6.79 17.50
CA PRO A 430 16.12 -7.11 16.23
C PRO A 430 17.43 -6.35 16.03
N ASP A 431 18.29 -6.85 15.15
CA ASP A 431 19.54 -6.19 14.76
C ASP A 431 19.30 -5.02 13.78
N PHE A 432 18.24 -5.07 13.00
CA PHE A 432 17.80 -4.01 12.09
C PHE A 432 16.30 -4.09 11.84
N ILE A 433 15.76 -3.03 11.28
CA ILE A 433 14.38 -3.00 10.77
C ILE A 433 14.35 -2.61 9.30
N ILE A 434 13.40 -3.20 8.56
CA ILE A 434 12.99 -2.71 7.24
C ILE A 434 11.67 -1.97 7.40
N ILE A 435 11.60 -0.75 6.90
CA ILE A 435 10.43 0.09 7.05
C ILE A 435 10.16 0.90 5.79
N ARG A 436 8.91 0.98 5.37
CA ARG A 436 8.49 1.83 4.25
C ARG A 436 7.79 3.12 4.70
N HIS A 437 7.18 3.14 5.88
CA HIS A 437 6.48 4.31 6.40
C HIS A 437 7.44 5.18 7.23
N ASN A 438 7.84 6.29 6.65
CA ASN A 438 8.98 7.11 7.09
C ASN A 438 8.91 7.63 8.53
N GLY A 439 7.71 7.80 9.10
CA GLY A 439 7.55 8.31 10.46
C GLY A 439 8.15 7.42 11.56
N LEU A 440 8.34 6.13 11.31
CA LEU A 440 8.84 5.17 12.29
C LEU A 440 10.36 4.94 12.22
N ALA A 441 11.00 5.17 11.08
CA ALA A 441 12.44 4.98 10.93
C ALA A 441 13.28 5.85 11.89
N PRO A 442 12.96 7.14 12.12
CA PRO A 442 13.67 7.95 13.11
C PRO A 442 13.55 7.41 14.54
N LEU A 443 12.40 6.83 14.91
CA LEU A 443 12.22 6.24 16.23
C LEU A 443 13.15 5.05 16.44
N ALA A 444 13.21 4.13 15.49
CA ALA A 444 14.12 2.99 15.55
C ALA A 444 15.59 3.42 15.66
N ALA A 445 16.01 4.38 14.83
CA ALA A 445 17.37 4.93 14.90
C ALA A 445 17.70 5.52 16.28
N LYS A 446 16.76 6.25 16.89
CA LYS A 446 16.93 6.84 18.23
C LYS A 446 16.98 5.81 19.36
N ILE A 447 16.43 4.62 19.17
CA ILE A 447 16.53 3.52 20.15
C ILE A 447 17.70 2.55 19.84
N GLY A 448 18.58 2.94 18.93
CA GLY A 448 19.83 2.22 18.65
C GLY A 448 19.73 1.13 17.58
N ILE A 449 18.58 0.99 16.91
CA ILE A 449 18.33 -0.02 15.87
C ILE A 449 18.48 0.60 14.49
N PRO A 450 19.38 0.11 13.63
CA PRO A 450 19.49 0.54 12.25
C PRO A 450 18.18 0.34 11.50
N ALA A 451 17.74 1.35 10.76
CA ALA A 451 16.53 1.30 9.97
C ALA A 451 16.84 1.40 8.47
N PHE A 452 16.42 0.39 7.73
CA PHE A 452 16.36 0.46 6.27
C PHE A 452 15.02 1.09 5.87
N ALA A 453 15.03 2.39 5.61
CA ALA A 453 13.89 3.09 5.04
C ALA A 453 13.83 2.76 3.54
N MET A 454 13.00 1.79 3.18
CA MET A 454 12.90 1.26 1.82
C MET A 454 12.20 2.26 0.90
N GLY A 455 12.92 2.75 -0.10
CA GLY A 455 12.39 3.50 -1.23
C GLY A 455 12.00 2.58 -2.39
N ASP A 456 11.44 3.16 -3.44
CA ASP A 456 11.01 2.40 -4.62
C ASP A 456 12.17 1.78 -5.40
N GLU A 457 13.35 2.35 -5.29
CA GLU A 457 14.59 1.82 -5.85
C GLU A 457 15.10 0.53 -5.17
N HIS A 458 14.53 0.18 -4.04
CA HIS A 458 14.92 -0.99 -3.26
C HIS A 458 13.86 -2.10 -3.23
N PHE A 459 12.92 -2.10 -4.15
CA PHE A 459 11.92 -3.17 -4.18
C PHE A 459 12.57 -4.54 -4.34
N PRO A 460 12.16 -5.52 -3.52
CA PRO A 460 12.71 -6.88 -3.54
C PRO A 460 12.11 -7.74 -4.67
N VAL A 461 11.70 -7.13 -5.77
CA VAL A 461 11.03 -7.79 -6.89
C VAL A 461 12.04 -8.52 -7.77
N GLY A 462 11.70 -9.75 -8.14
CA GLY A 462 12.51 -10.59 -9.01
C GLY A 462 13.81 -11.09 -8.36
N TYR A 463 14.59 -11.81 -9.11
CA TYR A 463 15.84 -12.42 -8.62
C TYR A 463 16.88 -11.38 -8.16
N ASP A 464 17.05 -10.29 -8.91
CA ASP A 464 17.96 -9.21 -8.54
C ASP A 464 17.49 -8.44 -7.30
N GLY A 465 16.21 -8.53 -6.97
CA GLY A 465 15.65 -7.97 -5.74
C GLY A 465 16.28 -8.51 -4.47
N ILE A 466 16.60 -9.80 -4.46
CA ILE A 466 17.27 -10.48 -3.33
C ILE A 466 18.67 -9.87 -3.12
N VAL A 467 19.41 -9.68 -4.20
CA VAL A 467 20.78 -9.13 -4.16
C VAL A 467 20.74 -7.68 -3.68
N ARG A 468 19.85 -6.84 -4.27
CA ARG A 468 19.71 -5.43 -3.87
C ARG A 468 19.41 -5.28 -2.38
N VAL A 469 18.48 -6.06 -1.86
CA VAL A 469 18.14 -6.03 -0.42
C VAL A 469 19.30 -6.49 0.44
N GLY A 470 19.97 -7.60 0.08
CA GLY A 470 21.11 -8.11 0.84
C GLY A 470 22.28 -7.12 0.90
N GLU A 471 22.63 -6.47 -0.20
CA GLU A 471 23.65 -5.43 -0.25
C GLU A 471 23.29 -4.22 0.60
N ALA A 472 22.05 -3.72 0.49
CA ALA A 472 21.56 -2.61 1.29
C ALA A 472 21.57 -2.93 2.79
N LEU A 473 21.23 -4.15 3.19
CA LEU A 473 21.26 -4.56 4.59
C LEU A 473 22.68 -4.60 5.16
N ILE A 474 23.67 -5.06 4.38
CA ILE A 474 25.09 -5.02 4.80
C ILE A 474 25.53 -3.57 5.07
N GLU A 475 25.17 -2.62 4.20
CA GLU A 475 25.49 -1.21 4.41
C GLU A 475 24.82 -0.62 5.65
N ILE A 476 23.55 -0.97 5.88
CA ILE A 476 22.79 -0.51 7.05
C ILE A 476 23.39 -1.07 8.35
N LEU A 477 23.74 -2.35 8.38
CA LEU A 477 24.35 -3.01 9.53
C LEU A 477 25.75 -2.43 9.86
N ALA A 478 26.49 -2.01 8.85
CA ALA A 478 27.79 -1.33 9.06
C ALA A 478 27.63 -0.01 9.84
N ARG A 479 26.45 0.61 9.83
CA ARG A 479 26.12 1.84 10.56
C ARG A 479 25.56 1.61 11.98
N LYS A 480 25.44 0.36 12.44
CA LYS A 480 24.87 0.00 13.75
C LYS A 480 25.53 0.77 14.90
N LYS A 481 26.84 0.95 14.87
CA LYS A 481 27.58 1.71 15.89
C LYS A 481 27.13 3.19 15.97
N PHE A 482 26.83 3.82 14.86
CA PHE A 482 26.29 5.18 14.83
C PHE A 482 24.95 5.26 15.57
N ASN A 483 24.02 4.35 15.28
CA ASN A 483 22.72 4.29 15.94
C ASN A 483 22.84 4.05 17.44
N GLN A 484 23.76 3.18 17.87
CA GLN A 484 24.04 2.93 19.29
C GLN A 484 24.60 4.17 20.02
N VAL A 485 25.44 4.94 19.34
CA VAL A 485 25.93 6.22 19.89
C VAL A 485 24.78 7.24 19.95
N LEU A 486 24.00 7.34 18.89
CA LEU A 486 22.84 8.24 18.85
C LEU A 486 21.87 7.98 20.01
N GLN A 487 21.55 6.71 20.28
CA GLN A 487 20.68 6.30 21.40
C GLN A 487 21.14 6.86 22.76
N ARG A 488 22.46 6.93 23.00
CA ARG A 488 23.01 7.42 24.28
C ARG A 488 22.86 8.93 24.48
N HIS A 489 22.65 9.68 23.39
CA HIS A 489 22.60 11.13 23.40
C HIS A 489 21.21 11.69 23.11
N VAL A 490 20.23 10.85 22.80
CA VAL A 490 18.87 11.28 22.49
C VAL A 490 17.94 10.95 23.65
N LYS A 491 17.24 11.96 24.16
CA LYS A 491 16.08 11.77 25.03
C LYS A 491 14.82 11.68 24.15
N LEU A 492 14.06 10.60 24.32
CA LEU A 492 12.77 10.46 23.63
C LEU A 492 11.72 11.34 24.33
N PRO A 493 10.78 11.94 23.59
CA PRO A 493 9.76 12.82 24.15
C PRO A 493 8.56 12.02 24.69
N TYR A 494 8.84 10.98 25.45
CA TYR A 494 7.82 10.09 26.02
C TYR A 494 8.06 9.91 27.51
N THR A 495 6.99 9.67 28.28
CA THR A 495 7.07 9.38 29.71
C THR A 495 7.77 8.05 29.98
N ASP A 496 8.32 7.89 31.18
CA ASP A 496 8.95 6.63 31.60
C ASP A 496 7.95 5.47 31.59
N TRP A 497 6.69 5.74 31.96
CA TRP A 497 5.62 4.75 31.83
C TRP A 497 5.49 4.25 30.39
N TRP A 498 5.39 5.17 29.40
CA TRP A 498 5.26 4.82 27.98
C TRP A 498 6.47 4.00 27.50
N LEU A 499 7.68 4.43 27.88
CA LEU A 499 8.92 3.77 27.51
C LEU A 499 9.11 2.40 28.18
N SER A 500 8.49 2.14 29.33
CA SER A 500 8.58 0.87 30.06
C SER A 500 7.69 -0.23 29.48
N GLN A 501 6.64 0.11 28.76
CA GLN A 501 5.67 -0.87 28.25
C GLN A 501 6.31 -1.81 27.21
N LYS A 502 6.01 -3.11 27.34
CA LYS A 502 6.43 -4.17 26.44
C LYS A 502 5.26 -4.81 25.68
N ASP A 503 4.04 -4.69 26.23
CA ASP A 503 2.83 -5.15 25.55
C ASP A 503 2.33 -4.06 24.61
N PRO A 504 2.36 -4.25 23.29
CA PRO A 504 1.93 -3.25 22.32
C PRO A 504 0.43 -2.90 22.44
N PHE A 505 -0.38 -3.74 23.11
CA PHE A 505 -1.81 -3.55 23.26
C PHE A 505 -2.26 -3.39 24.72
N ILE A 506 -1.34 -3.00 25.62
CA ILE A 506 -1.65 -2.85 27.05
C ILE A 506 -2.85 -1.93 27.30
N LEU A 507 -2.93 -0.80 26.59
CA LEU A 507 -4.02 0.16 26.75
C LEU A 507 -5.38 -0.34 26.24
N ALA A 508 -5.39 -1.24 25.28
CA ALA A 508 -6.61 -1.90 24.82
C ALA A 508 -7.08 -2.99 25.80
N LYS A 509 -6.14 -3.63 26.51
CA LYS A 509 -6.41 -4.68 27.49
C LYS A 509 -6.78 -4.12 28.87
N GLN A 510 -6.25 -2.96 29.20
CA GLN A 510 -6.40 -2.28 30.50
C GLN A 510 -6.71 -0.78 30.26
N PRO A 511 -7.90 -0.45 29.74
CA PRO A 511 -8.26 0.95 29.42
C PRO A 511 -8.29 1.86 30.65
N GLU A 512 -8.50 1.30 31.84
CA GLU A 512 -8.48 2.02 33.11
C GLU A 512 -7.15 2.73 33.42
N ILE A 513 -6.04 2.30 32.83
CA ILE A 513 -4.74 2.97 32.97
C ILE A 513 -4.80 4.43 32.47
N LEU A 514 -5.71 4.74 31.55
CA LEU A 514 -5.87 6.09 31.01
C LEU A 514 -6.66 7.02 31.96
N ASP A 515 -7.42 6.44 32.89
CA ASP A 515 -8.23 7.17 33.86
C ASP A 515 -7.43 7.54 35.14
N ASP A 516 -6.27 6.90 35.33
CA ASP A 516 -5.36 7.31 36.41
C ASP A 516 -4.74 8.66 36.05
N PRO A 517 -4.87 9.68 36.92
CA PRO A 517 -4.21 10.95 36.71
C PRO A 517 -2.71 10.69 36.67
N VAL A 518 -2.12 10.76 35.49
CA VAL A 518 -0.66 10.87 35.35
C VAL A 518 -0.28 12.07 36.20
N ASP A 519 0.55 11.88 37.23
CA ASP A 519 1.10 12.96 38.03
C ASP A 519 1.83 13.95 37.10
N MET A 520 1.08 14.91 36.60
CA MET A 520 1.57 16.00 35.72
C MET A 520 2.38 17.03 36.51
N GLU A 521 2.66 16.77 37.78
CA GLU A 521 3.38 17.73 38.61
C GLU A 521 4.91 17.68 38.48
N GLU A 522 5.49 16.58 37.98
CA GLU A 522 6.94 16.47 37.86
C GLU A 522 7.55 17.11 36.62
N ASP A 523 6.78 17.46 35.59
CA ASP A 523 7.31 18.00 34.34
C ASP A 523 7.23 19.55 34.21
N LYS A 524 6.85 20.27 35.24
CA LYS A 524 6.80 21.76 35.20
C LYS A 524 8.16 22.46 35.22
N GLU A 525 9.24 21.74 35.44
CA GLU A 525 10.60 22.30 35.44
C GLU A 525 11.37 22.09 34.10
N ALA A 526 10.73 21.53 33.09
CA ALA A 526 11.41 21.18 31.83
C ALA A 526 10.94 21.98 30.59
N ILE A 527 10.26 23.13 30.77
CA ILE A 527 9.93 24.03 29.65
C ILE A 527 10.69 25.34 29.82
#